data_5cbf76df9551654cf8916f8ebf78dfcc
#
_entry.id   5cbf76df9551654cf8916f8ebf78dfcc
#
_cell.length_a   1.000
_cell.length_b   1.000
_cell.length_c   1.000
_cell.angle_alpha   90.00
_cell.angle_beta   90.00
_cell.angle_gamma   90.00
#
_symmetry.space_group_name_H-M   'P 1'
#
loop_
_entity.id
_entity.type
_entity.pdbx_description
1 polymer ?
#
loop_
_entity_poly.entity_id
_entity_poly.type
_entity_poly.pdbx_seq_one_letter_code
_entity_poly.pdbx_strand_id
1 'polypeptide(L)'
;IYLFSMVIFPIFVTFFFTSLMNEGQPQDMPVGVVDLDNSATTRKLTRMLDSFQSTKVVAHYPNFEEARLAMQHNEIYGFLYFPQNTASDLLASRQPKVSYYYSYASLTAGSLVFKDLKTVATLGTAGVGKSVMSAKGYTDKQIATFLQPIAIDLHPVGNPWVNYNIYLSTMLVPTCLLLFIFLVTAYSMGSELKMDTARELMKCAGNNPCIAIIGKILPHTIIWLIIMLGYLYYTFGILHFPHPGGWGSIIGLGVLTVLAAQGFGVFMFGLFPSMRMAMSMCSLWGVLSFSMVGTAFPILAMDPALQSLAQMFPMRHFFIIYEIVVFGGNPWTDVALNAAALTLFACSPVFVIMRLSKALREYVYLE
;
A
#
# COMPACT_ATOMS: atom_id res chain seq x y z
N ILE A 1 18.11 -18.00 -14.07
CA ILE A 1 17.62 -16.62 -13.89
C ILE A 1 16.13 -16.56 -14.21
N TYR A 2 15.68 -16.91 -15.43
CA TYR A 2 14.27 -16.79 -15.85
C TYR A 2 13.29 -17.50 -14.92
N LEU A 3 13.52 -18.79 -14.59
CA LEU A 3 12.65 -19.54 -13.69
C LEU A 3 12.50 -18.84 -12.32
N PHE A 4 13.61 -18.37 -11.77
CA PHE A 4 13.60 -17.68 -10.49
C PHE A 4 12.85 -16.34 -10.56
N SER A 5 13.21 -15.47 -11.52
CA SER A 5 12.67 -14.11 -11.58
C SER A 5 11.24 -14.01 -12.14
N MET A 6 10.83 -14.97 -12.98
CA MET A 6 9.48 -14.94 -13.57
C MET A 6 8.46 -15.78 -12.82
N VAL A 7 8.89 -16.82 -12.09
CA VAL A 7 7.96 -17.76 -11.46
C VAL A 7 8.15 -17.80 -9.94
N ILE A 8 9.33 -18.21 -9.47
CA ILE A 8 9.54 -18.46 -8.04
C ILE A 8 9.38 -17.16 -7.23
N PHE A 9 10.07 -16.10 -7.62
CA PHE A 9 10.06 -14.85 -6.88
C PHE A 9 8.69 -14.14 -6.91
N PRO A 10 7.97 -13.99 -8.03
CA PRO A 10 6.63 -13.44 -8.06
C PRO A 10 5.63 -14.19 -7.18
N ILE A 11 5.66 -15.53 -7.20
CA ILE A 11 4.82 -16.35 -6.32
C ILE A 11 5.19 -16.11 -4.86
N PHE A 12 6.48 -16.13 -4.53
CA PHE A 12 6.95 -15.83 -3.17
C PHE A 12 6.49 -14.45 -2.70
N VAL A 13 6.67 -13.40 -3.51
CA VAL A 13 6.25 -12.03 -3.17
C VAL A 13 4.74 -11.96 -2.92
N THR A 14 3.94 -12.63 -3.76
CA THR A 14 2.48 -12.67 -3.61
C THR A 14 2.10 -13.25 -2.25
N PHE A 15 2.57 -14.45 -1.93
CA PHE A 15 2.25 -15.11 -0.67
C PHE A 15 2.86 -14.41 0.54
N PHE A 16 4.07 -13.88 0.41
CA PHE A 16 4.75 -13.17 1.50
C PHE A 16 3.96 -11.93 1.95
N PHE A 17 3.63 -11.03 1.03
CA PHE A 17 2.91 -9.80 1.40
C PHE A 17 1.48 -10.06 1.84
N THR A 18 0.76 -10.95 1.18
CA THR A 18 -0.62 -11.27 1.57
C THR A 18 -0.69 -12.00 2.90
N SER A 19 0.27 -12.89 3.21
CA SER A 19 0.38 -13.57 4.49
C SER A 19 0.82 -12.64 5.62
N LEU A 20 1.79 -11.75 5.34
CA LEU A 20 2.28 -10.77 6.32
C LEU A 20 1.15 -9.87 6.85
N MET A 21 0.18 -9.55 6.01
CA MET A 21 -0.93 -8.65 6.32
C MET A 21 -2.27 -9.39 6.48
N ASN A 22 -2.25 -10.70 6.75
CA ASN A 22 -3.45 -11.54 6.81
C ASN A 22 -4.46 -11.07 7.86
N GLU A 23 -3.98 -10.58 9.00
CA GLU A 23 -4.82 -10.04 10.07
C GLU A 23 -5.51 -8.70 9.70
N GLY A 24 -5.18 -8.13 8.55
CA GLY A 24 -5.77 -6.90 8.03
C GLY A 24 -5.32 -5.62 8.74
N GLN A 25 -5.21 -5.61 10.05
CA GLN A 25 -4.66 -4.48 10.83
C GLN A 25 -3.60 -5.01 11.81
N PRO A 26 -2.59 -4.19 12.17
CA PRO A 26 -1.72 -4.49 13.29
C PRO A 26 -2.53 -4.71 14.56
N GLN A 27 -2.28 -5.83 15.24
CA GLN A 27 -2.96 -6.22 16.47
C GLN A 27 -1.98 -6.20 17.64
N ASP A 28 -2.53 -6.19 18.87
CA ASP A 28 -1.75 -6.30 20.11
C ASP A 28 -0.57 -5.30 20.20
N MET A 29 -0.71 -4.09 19.65
CA MET A 29 0.36 -3.11 19.73
C MET A 29 0.62 -2.72 21.19
N PRO A 30 1.88 -2.81 21.67
CA PRO A 30 2.20 -2.58 23.05
C PRO A 30 1.96 -1.12 23.46
N VAL A 31 1.13 -0.95 24.49
CA VAL A 31 0.88 0.32 25.17
C VAL A 31 1.10 0.20 26.66
N GLY A 32 1.47 1.30 27.30
CA GLY A 32 1.69 1.39 28.74
C GLY A 32 0.56 2.14 29.45
N VAL A 33 0.54 2.02 30.75
CA VAL A 33 -0.33 2.80 31.63
C VAL A 33 0.48 3.32 32.82
N VAL A 34 0.32 4.60 33.12
CA VAL A 34 0.79 5.23 34.34
C VAL A 34 -0.46 5.64 35.14
N ASP A 35 -0.77 4.87 36.17
CA ASP A 35 -1.96 5.11 37.02
C ASP A 35 -1.54 5.52 38.43
N LEU A 36 -1.53 6.84 38.71
CA LEU A 36 -1.21 7.39 40.01
C LEU A 36 -2.45 7.47 40.94
N ASP A 37 -3.64 7.27 40.39
CA ASP A 37 -4.91 7.32 41.15
C ASP A 37 -5.34 5.95 41.67
N ASN A 38 -5.02 4.91 40.91
CA ASN A 38 -5.31 3.50 41.20
C ASN A 38 -6.75 3.23 41.66
N SER A 39 -7.72 3.93 41.11
CA SER A 39 -9.13 3.85 41.42
C SER A 39 -9.86 2.75 40.63
N ALA A 40 -11.09 2.46 40.98
CA ALA A 40 -11.95 1.57 40.20
C ALA A 40 -12.22 2.12 38.78
N THR A 41 -12.29 3.44 38.65
CA THR A 41 -12.53 4.14 37.37
C THR A 41 -11.32 4.02 36.45
N THR A 42 -10.12 4.31 36.94
CA THR A 42 -8.89 4.21 36.13
C THR A 42 -8.61 2.77 35.71
N ARG A 43 -8.80 1.80 36.60
CA ARG A 43 -8.71 0.36 36.27
C ARG A 43 -9.75 -0.09 35.23
N LYS A 44 -10.97 0.51 35.23
CA LYS A 44 -11.97 0.22 34.20
C LYS A 44 -11.54 0.75 32.84
N LEU A 45 -11.00 1.97 32.79
CA LEU A 45 -10.49 2.57 31.54
C LEU A 45 -9.28 1.81 30.99
N THR A 46 -8.38 1.37 31.86
CA THR A 46 -7.24 0.52 31.47
C THR A 46 -7.70 -0.80 30.86
N ARG A 47 -8.67 -1.48 31.49
CA ARG A 47 -9.23 -2.73 30.93
C ARG A 47 -9.98 -2.50 29.62
N MET A 48 -10.61 -1.34 29.45
CA MET A 48 -11.24 -0.97 28.20
C MET A 48 -10.19 -0.77 27.09
N LEU A 49 -9.05 -0.13 27.39
CA LEU A 49 -7.94 0.00 26.45
C LEU A 49 -7.38 -1.38 26.03
N ASP A 50 -7.21 -2.27 27.01
CA ASP A 50 -6.72 -3.63 26.79
C ASP A 50 -7.69 -4.54 26.02
N SER A 51 -8.96 -4.15 25.93
CA SER A 51 -9.98 -4.90 25.19
C SER A 51 -10.07 -4.56 23.71
N PHE A 52 -9.35 -3.55 23.21
CA PHE A 52 -9.30 -3.23 21.80
C PHE A 52 -8.39 -4.21 21.06
N GLN A 53 -8.75 -4.54 19.82
CA GLN A 53 -7.99 -5.47 19.00
C GLN A 53 -6.60 -4.91 18.60
N SER A 54 -6.48 -3.60 18.44
CA SER A 54 -5.23 -2.97 17.96
C SER A 54 -4.24 -2.65 19.07
N THR A 55 -4.67 -2.59 20.34
CA THR A 55 -3.80 -2.22 21.48
C THR A 55 -3.82 -3.27 22.59
N LYS A 56 -2.67 -3.46 23.24
CA LYS A 56 -2.49 -4.33 24.37
C LYS A 56 -1.70 -3.64 25.47
N VAL A 57 -2.24 -3.62 26.68
CA VAL A 57 -1.55 -3.09 27.85
C VAL A 57 -0.49 -4.08 28.30
N VAL A 58 0.78 -3.80 28.02
CA VAL A 58 1.91 -4.70 28.34
C VAL A 58 2.59 -4.36 29.65
N ALA A 59 2.47 -3.11 30.11
CA ALA A 59 3.14 -2.67 31.33
C ALA A 59 2.38 -1.56 32.07
N HIS A 60 2.50 -1.58 33.40
CA HIS A 60 2.12 -0.49 34.29
C HIS A 60 3.40 0.16 34.80
N TYR A 61 3.57 1.45 34.54
CA TYR A 61 4.74 2.22 34.94
C TYR A 61 4.43 3.04 36.20
N PRO A 62 5.36 3.08 37.16
CA PRO A 62 5.14 3.81 38.43
C PRO A 62 5.16 5.33 38.25
N ASN A 63 5.80 5.83 37.20
CA ASN A 63 5.92 7.26 36.92
C ASN A 63 5.97 7.56 35.42
N PHE A 64 5.83 8.83 35.10
CA PHE A 64 5.84 9.34 33.74
C PHE A 64 7.17 9.11 33.03
N GLU A 65 8.31 9.28 33.73
CA GLU A 65 9.64 9.20 33.11
C GLU A 65 9.96 7.79 32.61
N GLU A 66 9.61 6.76 33.38
CA GLU A 66 9.81 5.36 32.95
C GLU A 66 8.98 5.02 31.73
N ALA A 67 7.71 5.43 31.68
CA ALA A 67 6.86 5.23 30.50
C ALA A 67 7.38 5.98 29.28
N ARG A 68 7.90 7.20 29.47
CA ARG A 68 8.51 8.00 28.41
C ARG A 68 9.78 7.32 27.88
N LEU A 69 10.63 6.80 28.74
CA LEU A 69 11.85 6.08 28.35
C LEU A 69 11.50 4.80 27.57
N ALA A 70 10.53 4.01 28.05
CA ALA A 70 10.06 2.83 27.33
C ALA A 70 9.53 3.17 25.91
N MET A 71 8.80 4.29 25.75
CA MET A 71 8.36 4.77 24.46
C MET A 71 9.54 5.23 23.58
N GLN A 72 10.56 5.88 24.14
CA GLN A 72 11.77 6.28 23.40
C GLN A 72 12.61 5.07 22.96
N HIS A 73 12.60 3.98 23.72
CA HIS A 73 13.25 2.73 23.36
C HIS A 73 12.42 1.87 22.40
N ASN A 74 11.24 2.35 21.96
CA ASN A 74 10.28 1.62 21.13
C ASN A 74 9.75 0.31 21.77
N GLU A 75 9.73 0.22 23.10
CA GLU A 75 9.13 -0.90 23.83
C GLU A 75 7.61 -0.79 23.83
N ILE A 76 7.08 0.45 23.81
CA ILE A 76 5.66 0.78 23.71
C ILE A 76 5.44 1.88 22.67
N TYR A 77 4.29 1.85 21.99
CA TYR A 77 3.89 2.88 21.01
C TYR A 77 3.19 4.08 21.64
N GLY A 78 2.71 3.94 22.86
CA GLY A 78 2.07 5.00 23.61
C GLY A 78 1.71 4.59 25.03
N PHE A 79 1.28 5.55 25.82
CA PHE A 79 0.79 5.27 27.17
C PHE A 79 -0.30 6.24 27.63
N LEU A 80 -1.15 5.77 28.51
CA LEU A 80 -2.20 6.52 29.17
C LEU A 80 -1.71 6.95 30.56
N TYR A 81 -1.89 8.24 30.90
CA TYR A 81 -1.46 8.80 32.16
C TYR A 81 -2.66 9.30 32.95
N PHE A 82 -2.88 8.73 34.14
CA PHE A 82 -3.87 9.14 35.11
C PHE A 82 -3.17 9.84 36.27
N PRO A 83 -3.42 11.15 36.51
CA PRO A 83 -2.87 11.87 37.64
C PRO A 83 -3.53 11.42 38.96
N GLN A 84 -2.90 11.76 40.08
CA GLN A 84 -3.47 11.56 41.41
C GLN A 84 -4.82 12.28 41.55
N ASN A 85 -5.72 11.73 42.32
CA ASN A 85 -7.06 12.27 42.59
C ASN A 85 -8.01 12.33 41.38
N THR A 86 -7.71 11.59 40.29
CA THR A 86 -8.58 11.55 39.10
C THR A 86 -10.02 11.19 39.45
N ALA A 87 -10.25 10.14 40.26
CA ALA A 87 -11.59 9.72 40.66
C ALA A 87 -12.26 10.72 41.62
N SER A 88 -11.53 11.28 42.57
CA SER A 88 -12.08 12.26 43.55
C SER A 88 -12.48 13.57 42.85
N ASP A 89 -11.71 14.03 41.86
CA ASP A 89 -12.07 15.20 41.06
C ASP A 89 -13.31 14.95 40.20
N LEU A 90 -13.46 13.76 39.63
CA LEU A 90 -14.67 13.37 38.89
C LEU A 90 -15.91 13.40 39.79
N LEU A 91 -15.82 12.86 41.02
CA LEU A 91 -16.92 12.92 42.01
C LEU A 91 -17.24 14.32 42.45
N ALA A 92 -16.24 15.19 42.57
CA ALA A 92 -16.39 16.58 42.90
C ALA A 92 -16.87 17.49 41.74
N SER A 93 -17.24 16.86 40.58
CA SER A 93 -17.60 17.56 39.33
C SER A 93 -16.48 18.48 38.79
N ARG A 94 -15.23 18.16 39.09
CA ARG A 94 -14.05 18.78 38.50
C ARG A 94 -13.58 17.99 37.31
N GLN A 95 -12.84 18.62 36.39
CA GLN A 95 -12.29 17.96 35.21
C GLN A 95 -10.83 17.53 35.45
N PRO A 96 -10.53 16.27 35.76
CA PRO A 96 -9.16 15.79 35.83
C PRO A 96 -8.56 15.77 34.42
N LYS A 97 -7.26 16.06 34.30
CA LYS A 97 -6.53 16.01 33.04
C LYS A 97 -5.93 14.62 32.83
N VAL A 98 -6.67 13.72 32.23
CA VAL A 98 -6.12 12.45 31.75
C VAL A 98 -5.37 12.72 30.45
N SER A 99 -4.09 12.35 30.41
CA SER A 99 -3.24 12.57 29.25
C SER A 99 -2.90 11.26 28.55
N TYR A 100 -2.80 11.29 27.23
CA TYR A 100 -2.29 10.16 26.47
C TYR A 100 -1.12 10.62 25.60
N TYR A 101 -0.07 9.81 25.61
CA TYR A 101 1.15 10.02 24.87
C TYR A 101 1.30 8.91 23.85
N TYR A 102 1.71 9.24 22.64
CA TYR A 102 1.85 8.26 21.56
C TYR A 102 2.95 8.69 20.58
N SER A 103 3.57 7.72 19.93
CA SER A 103 4.67 7.95 19.01
C SER A 103 4.18 7.91 17.56
N TYR A 104 4.54 8.92 16.79
CA TYR A 104 4.39 8.93 15.32
C TYR A 104 5.67 8.53 14.58
N ALA A 105 6.63 7.90 15.23
CA ALA A 105 7.77 7.31 14.54
C ALA A 105 7.34 6.31 13.45
N SER A 106 6.23 5.59 13.68
CA SER A 106 5.47 4.86 12.66
C SER A 106 4.08 5.49 12.54
N LEU A 107 3.74 6.02 11.37
CA LEU A 107 2.43 6.66 11.11
C LEU A 107 1.27 5.69 11.34
N THR A 108 1.40 4.46 10.89
CA THR A 108 0.36 3.43 11.04
C THR A 108 0.12 3.08 12.50
N ALA A 109 1.18 2.69 13.21
CA ALA A 109 1.09 2.33 14.62
C ALA A 109 0.61 3.50 15.47
N GLY A 110 1.20 4.69 15.25
CA GLY A 110 0.81 5.91 15.97
C GLY A 110 -0.64 6.31 15.75
N SER A 111 -1.16 6.20 14.53
CA SER A 111 -2.56 6.55 14.23
C SER A 111 -3.57 5.58 14.86
N LEU A 112 -3.27 4.29 14.87
CA LEU A 112 -4.11 3.27 15.48
C LEU A 112 -4.12 3.40 17.01
N VAL A 113 -2.95 3.53 17.64
CA VAL A 113 -2.82 3.76 19.08
C VAL A 113 -3.52 5.06 19.49
N PHE A 114 -3.32 6.16 18.74
CA PHE A 114 -4.03 7.41 18.97
C PHE A 114 -5.55 7.25 18.90
N LYS A 115 -6.06 6.53 17.89
CA LYS A 115 -7.49 6.26 17.73
C LYS A 115 -8.04 5.54 18.97
N ASP A 116 -7.37 4.51 19.46
CA ASP A 116 -7.82 3.71 20.58
C ASP A 116 -7.74 4.49 21.90
N LEU A 117 -6.62 5.18 22.17
CA LEU A 117 -6.47 6.05 23.33
C LEU A 117 -7.53 7.15 23.35
N LYS A 118 -7.79 7.79 22.21
CA LYS A 118 -8.85 8.80 22.09
C LYS A 118 -10.24 8.20 22.33
N THR A 119 -10.50 6.99 21.83
CA THR A 119 -11.77 6.30 22.01
C THR A 119 -12.00 5.99 23.48
N VAL A 120 -11.00 5.46 24.20
CA VAL A 120 -11.08 5.21 25.66
C VAL A 120 -11.38 6.52 26.40
N ALA A 121 -10.68 7.59 26.10
CA ALA A 121 -10.89 8.88 26.75
C ALA A 121 -12.33 9.40 26.51
N THR A 122 -12.84 9.26 25.28
CA THR A 122 -14.19 9.70 24.92
C THR A 122 -15.25 8.85 25.61
N LEU A 123 -15.12 7.52 25.58
CA LEU A 123 -16.04 6.59 26.22
C LEU A 123 -15.98 6.76 27.77
N GLY A 124 -14.79 7.00 28.32
CA GLY A 124 -14.62 7.30 29.71
C GLY A 124 -15.36 8.56 30.13
N THR A 125 -15.21 9.64 29.38
CA THR A 125 -15.93 10.90 29.61
C THR A 125 -17.44 10.71 29.52
N ALA A 126 -17.91 10.00 28.50
CA ALA A 126 -19.34 9.70 28.33
C ALA A 126 -19.89 8.84 29.47
N GLY A 127 -19.13 7.81 29.91
CA GLY A 127 -19.52 6.93 31.02
C GLY A 127 -19.63 7.66 32.36
N VAL A 128 -18.68 8.52 32.65
CA VAL A 128 -18.73 9.37 33.87
C VAL A 128 -19.88 10.37 33.77
N GLY A 129 -20.02 11.06 32.64
CA GLY A 129 -21.12 11.99 32.40
C GLY A 129 -22.48 11.33 32.56
N LYS A 130 -22.66 10.12 32.00
CA LYS A 130 -23.88 9.31 32.19
C LYS A 130 -24.15 9.05 33.68
N SER A 131 -23.16 8.60 34.43
CA SER A 131 -23.31 8.29 35.85
C SER A 131 -23.71 9.49 36.67
N VAL A 132 -23.08 10.66 36.43
CA VAL A 132 -23.40 11.92 37.14
C VAL A 132 -24.81 12.41 36.81
N MET A 133 -25.21 12.36 35.53
CA MET A 133 -26.54 12.81 35.11
C MET A 133 -27.64 11.87 35.58
N SER A 134 -27.42 10.55 35.56
CA SER A 134 -28.36 9.57 36.11
C SER A 134 -28.57 9.77 37.61
N ALA A 135 -27.52 10.09 38.35
CA ALA A 135 -27.62 10.42 39.77
C ALA A 135 -28.40 11.72 40.04
N LYS A 136 -28.46 12.61 39.07
CA LYS A 136 -29.29 13.85 39.10
C LYS A 136 -30.72 13.64 38.62
N GLY A 137 -31.12 12.40 38.26
CA GLY A 137 -32.48 12.07 37.85
C GLY A 137 -32.80 12.31 36.39
N TYR A 138 -31.82 12.56 35.52
CA TYR A 138 -32.05 12.69 34.08
C TYR A 138 -32.38 11.33 33.45
N THR A 139 -33.28 11.34 32.46
CA THR A 139 -33.59 10.13 31.68
C THR A 139 -32.49 9.80 30.68
N ASP A 140 -32.36 8.52 30.29
CA ASP A 140 -31.35 8.07 29.32
C ASP A 140 -31.40 8.88 28.00
N LYS A 141 -32.60 9.27 27.53
CA LYS A 141 -32.77 10.07 26.32
C LYS A 141 -32.20 11.49 26.49
N GLN A 142 -32.45 12.11 27.62
CA GLN A 142 -31.91 13.45 27.93
C GLN A 142 -30.38 13.39 28.07
N ILE A 143 -29.86 12.34 28.72
CA ILE A 143 -28.42 12.11 28.88
C ILE A 143 -27.76 11.93 27.51
N ALA A 144 -28.31 11.09 26.64
CA ALA A 144 -27.78 10.87 25.30
C ALA A 144 -27.73 12.18 24.49
N THR A 145 -28.81 12.97 24.49
CA THR A 145 -28.89 14.27 23.80
C THR A 145 -27.90 15.28 24.37
N PHE A 146 -27.66 15.25 25.68
CA PHE A 146 -26.73 16.19 26.32
C PHE A 146 -25.27 15.81 26.07
N LEU A 147 -24.93 14.52 26.14
CA LEU A 147 -23.54 14.04 25.92
C LEU A 147 -23.16 14.04 24.44
N GLN A 148 -24.13 13.83 23.55
CA GLN A 148 -23.90 13.84 22.10
C GLN A 148 -25.06 14.59 21.40
N PRO A 149 -25.03 15.95 21.43
CA PRO A 149 -26.09 16.78 20.86
C PRO A 149 -26.21 16.65 19.34
N ILE A 150 -25.13 16.23 18.68
CA ILE A 150 -25.11 15.96 17.24
C ILE A 150 -24.82 14.49 17.04
N ALA A 151 -25.77 13.76 16.44
CA ALA A 151 -25.53 12.38 16.00
C ALA A 151 -24.62 12.41 14.76
N ILE A 152 -23.48 11.73 14.86
CA ILE A 152 -22.55 11.60 13.74
C ILE A 152 -22.84 10.28 13.05
N ASP A 153 -23.25 10.35 11.79
CA ASP A 153 -23.44 9.19 10.92
C ASP A 153 -22.21 9.03 10.03
N LEU A 154 -21.50 7.91 10.19
CA LEU A 154 -20.22 7.64 9.52
C LEU A 154 -20.41 6.60 8.44
N HIS A 155 -20.17 6.98 7.19
CA HIS A 155 -20.23 6.09 6.03
C HIS A 155 -18.83 5.95 5.40
N PRO A 156 -17.98 5.03 5.89
CA PRO A 156 -16.69 4.76 5.25
C PRO A 156 -16.91 4.13 3.87
N VAL A 157 -16.31 4.73 2.85
CA VAL A 157 -16.37 4.27 1.46
C VAL A 157 -15.09 3.53 1.10
N GLY A 158 -15.23 2.47 0.32
CA GLY A 158 -14.12 1.69 -0.20
C GLY A 158 -13.68 0.59 0.76
N ASN A 159 -12.79 0.87 1.70
CA ASN A 159 -12.27 -0.09 2.68
C ASN A 159 -12.80 0.21 4.09
N PRO A 160 -14.07 -0.11 4.41
CA PRO A 160 -14.69 0.24 5.69
C PRO A 160 -14.04 -0.45 6.88
N TRP A 161 -13.43 -1.61 6.67
CA TRP A 161 -12.71 -2.36 7.70
C TRP A 161 -11.30 -1.83 7.95
N VAL A 162 -10.84 -0.82 7.16
CA VAL A 162 -9.45 -0.31 7.20
C VAL A 162 -8.46 -1.47 7.10
N ASN A 163 -8.76 -2.44 6.24
CA ASN A 163 -7.92 -3.62 6.06
C ASN A 163 -6.64 -3.24 5.31
N TYR A 164 -5.52 -3.42 5.98
CA TYR A 164 -4.21 -3.05 5.48
C TYR A 164 -3.74 -3.97 4.35
N ASN A 165 -4.20 -5.22 4.35
CA ASN A 165 -3.92 -6.16 3.26
C ASN A 165 -4.56 -5.69 1.94
N ILE A 166 -5.84 -5.27 1.99
CA ILE A 166 -6.53 -4.71 0.82
C ILE A 166 -5.82 -3.46 0.31
N TYR A 167 -5.37 -2.59 1.22
CA TYR A 167 -4.71 -1.33 0.86
C TYR A 167 -3.30 -1.52 0.29
N LEU A 168 -2.48 -2.33 0.94
CA LEU A 168 -1.04 -2.37 0.66
C LEU A 168 -0.66 -3.51 -0.29
N SER A 169 -1.26 -4.72 -0.17
CA SER A 169 -0.92 -5.85 -1.05
C SER A 169 -1.29 -5.56 -2.50
N THR A 170 -2.41 -4.87 -2.74
CA THR A 170 -2.85 -4.50 -4.09
C THR A 170 -1.95 -3.46 -4.77
N MET A 171 -1.06 -2.83 -4.03
CA MET A 171 -0.04 -1.93 -4.53
C MET A 171 1.34 -2.59 -4.58
N LEU A 172 1.78 -3.20 -3.48
CA LEU A 172 3.13 -3.76 -3.35
C LEU A 172 3.38 -4.89 -4.36
N VAL A 173 2.47 -5.86 -4.42
CA VAL A 173 2.66 -7.03 -5.29
C VAL A 173 2.69 -6.64 -6.77
N PRO A 174 1.73 -5.88 -7.33
CA PRO A 174 1.82 -5.43 -8.71
C PRO A 174 3.05 -4.57 -9.00
N THR A 175 3.48 -3.72 -8.06
CA THR A 175 4.71 -2.92 -8.25
C THR A 175 5.94 -3.81 -8.36
N CYS A 176 6.05 -4.83 -7.51
CA CYS A 176 7.13 -5.81 -7.60
C CYS A 176 7.06 -6.60 -8.92
N LEU A 177 5.86 -7.02 -9.34
CA LEU A 177 5.68 -7.69 -10.62
C LEU A 177 6.13 -6.82 -11.80
N LEU A 178 5.70 -5.55 -11.84
CA LEU A 178 6.12 -4.61 -12.88
C LEU A 178 7.63 -4.42 -12.92
N LEU A 179 8.27 -4.25 -11.75
CA LEU A 179 9.72 -4.14 -11.67
C LEU A 179 10.40 -5.36 -12.30
N PHE A 180 9.93 -6.57 -11.98
CA PHE A 180 10.51 -7.79 -12.55
C PHE A 180 10.21 -7.94 -14.04
N ILE A 181 9.04 -7.52 -14.51
CA ILE A 181 8.74 -7.47 -15.95
C ILE A 181 9.71 -6.52 -16.66
N PHE A 182 9.98 -5.33 -16.13
CA PHE A 182 10.96 -4.40 -16.69
C PHE A 182 12.35 -5.04 -16.76
N LEU A 183 12.83 -5.58 -15.64
CA LEU A 183 14.17 -6.16 -15.53
C LEU A 183 14.36 -7.37 -16.44
N VAL A 184 13.40 -8.31 -16.45
CA VAL A 184 13.49 -9.51 -17.29
C VAL A 184 13.39 -9.17 -18.76
N THR A 185 12.57 -8.19 -19.13
CA THR A 185 12.46 -7.74 -20.51
C THR A 185 13.76 -7.08 -20.99
N ALA A 186 14.32 -6.17 -20.18
CA ALA A 186 15.61 -5.54 -20.49
C ALA A 186 16.76 -6.56 -20.52
N TYR A 187 16.78 -7.52 -19.57
CA TYR A 187 17.74 -8.61 -19.55
C TYR A 187 17.63 -9.51 -20.76
N SER A 188 16.42 -9.90 -21.17
CA SER A 188 16.17 -10.75 -22.33
C SER A 188 16.67 -10.14 -23.64
N MET A 189 16.41 -8.84 -23.81
CA MET A 189 16.91 -8.09 -24.98
C MET A 189 18.42 -7.89 -24.90
N GLY A 190 18.95 -7.57 -23.72
CA GLY A 190 20.38 -7.36 -23.50
C GLY A 190 21.24 -8.61 -23.63
N SER A 191 20.68 -9.77 -23.30
CA SER A 191 21.36 -11.07 -23.46
C SER A 191 21.66 -11.41 -24.91
N GLU A 192 20.80 -11.00 -25.87
CA GLU A 192 21.04 -11.19 -27.30
C GLU A 192 22.29 -10.41 -27.78
N LEU A 193 22.46 -9.19 -27.27
CA LEU A 193 23.67 -8.40 -27.60
C LEU A 193 24.90 -8.97 -26.92
N LYS A 194 24.80 -9.39 -25.66
CA LYS A 194 25.91 -9.91 -24.90
C LYS A 194 26.44 -11.24 -25.45
N MET A 195 25.54 -12.09 -25.96
CA MET A 195 25.91 -13.42 -26.50
C MET A 195 26.15 -13.40 -28.02
N ASP A 196 26.10 -12.22 -28.65
CA ASP A 196 26.23 -12.00 -30.12
C ASP A 196 25.20 -12.79 -30.95
N THR A 197 24.04 -13.11 -30.35
CA THR A 197 22.94 -13.81 -31.01
C THR A 197 21.92 -12.86 -31.66
N ALA A 198 22.05 -11.55 -31.44
CA ALA A 198 21.13 -10.53 -31.97
C ALA A 198 20.99 -10.55 -33.51
N ARG A 199 22.09 -10.84 -34.22
CA ARG A 199 22.08 -10.93 -35.69
C ARG A 199 21.34 -12.17 -36.17
N GLU A 200 21.41 -13.29 -35.46
CA GLU A 200 20.66 -14.51 -35.75
C GLU A 200 19.17 -14.28 -35.53
N LEU A 201 18.81 -13.65 -34.39
CA LEU A 201 17.43 -13.26 -34.10
C LEU A 201 16.85 -12.39 -35.22
N MET A 202 17.60 -11.41 -35.70
CA MET A 202 17.19 -10.55 -36.81
C MET A 202 17.02 -11.32 -38.12
N LYS A 203 17.93 -12.26 -38.45
CA LYS A 203 17.82 -13.13 -39.65
C LYS A 203 16.58 -14.01 -39.55
N CYS A 204 16.30 -14.65 -38.42
CA CYS A 204 15.11 -15.47 -38.21
C CYS A 204 13.80 -14.67 -38.38
N ALA A 205 13.83 -13.38 -38.05
CA ALA A 205 12.71 -12.47 -38.21
C ALA A 205 12.59 -11.82 -39.60
N GLY A 206 13.34 -12.30 -40.60
CA GLY A 206 13.35 -11.70 -41.92
C GLY A 206 13.90 -10.27 -41.98
N ASN A 207 14.82 -9.94 -41.07
CA ASN A 207 15.38 -8.60 -40.87
C ASN A 207 14.35 -7.53 -40.42
N ASN A 208 13.16 -7.95 -39.96
CA ASN A 208 12.15 -7.04 -39.42
C ASN A 208 12.30 -6.92 -37.89
N PRO A 209 12.66 -5.74 -37.34
CA PRO A 209 12.88 -5.56 -35.94
C PRO A 209 11.61 -5.75 -35.11
N CYS A 210 10.43 -5.40 -35.63
CA CYS A 210 9.17 -5.61 -34.92
C CYS A 210 8.89 -7.12 -34.69
N ILE A 211 9.09 -7.94 -35.73
CA ILE A 211 8.89 -9.38 -35.64
C ILE A 211 9.92 -10.01 -34.69
N ALA A 212 11.18 -9.57 -34.74
CA ALA A 212 12.23 -10.00 -33.86
C ALA A 212 11.89 -9.74 -32.38
N ILE A 213 11.47 -8.53 -32.07
CA ILE A 213 11.12 -8.12 -30.69
C ILE A 213 9.89 -8.87 -30.19
N ILE A 214 8.80 -8.87 -30.99
CA ILE A 214 7.54 -9.54 -30.59
C ILE A 214 7.79 -11.04 -30.40
N GLY A 215 8.48 -11.69 -31.35
CA GLY A 215 8.80 -13.11 -31.24
C GLY A 215 9.64 -13.47 -30.02
N LYS A 216 10.59 -12.58 -29.66
CA LYS A 216 11.44 -12.76 -28.46
C LYS A 216 10.66 -12.58 -27.16
N ILE A 217 9.73 -11.62 -27.10
CA ILE A 217 9.02 -11.25 -25.88
C ILE A 217 7.77 -12.10 -25.66
N LEU A 218 7.15 -12.60 -26.73
CA LEU A 218 5.88 -13.34 -26.67
C LEU A 218 5.86 -14.49 -25.65
N PRO A 219 6.88 -15.37 -25.57
CA PRO A 219 6.91 -16.40 -24.54
C PRO A 219 6.90 -15.84 -23.13
N HIS A 220 7.64 -14.75 -22.90
CA HIS A 220 7.65 -14.06 -21.61
C HIS A 220 6.30 -13.42 -21.32
N THR A 221 5.62 -12.85 -22.33
CA THR A 221 4.27 -12.29 -22.17
C THR A 221 3.29 -13.32 -21.65
N ILE A 222 3.31 -14.53 -22.22
CA ILE A 222 2.42 -15.62 -21.78
C ILE A 222 2.67 -15.96 -20.31
N ILE A 223 3.93 -16.11 -19.92
CA ILE A 223 4.29 -16.44 -18.53
C ILE A 223 3.85 -15.31 -17.60
N TRP A 224 4.14 -14.05 -17.95
CA TRP A 224 3.75 -12.90 -17.11
C TRP A 224 2.24 -12.71 -17.02
N LEU A 225 1.49 -13.02 -18.07
CA LEU A 225 0.03 -13.02 -18.04
C LEU A 225 -0.49 -14.10 -17.07
N ILE A 226 0.07 -15.31 -17.12
CA ILE A 226 -0.31 -16.38 -16.19
C ILE A 226 -0.03 -15.95 -14.73
N ILE A 227 1.14 -15.37 -14.46
CA ILE A 227 1.53 -14.93 -13.12
C ILE A 227 0.63 -13.76 -12.65
N MET A 228 0.44 -12.75 -13.50
CA MET A 228 -0.39 -11.57 -13.14
C MET A 228 -1.85 -11.97 -12.92
N LEU A 229 -2.44 -12.73 -13.84
CA LEU A 229 -3.81 -13.19 -13.71
C LEU A 229 -3.97 -14.17 -12.55
N GLY A 230 -2.97 -15.02 -12.30
CA GLY A 230 -2.91 -15.89 -11.12
C GLY A 230 -2.90 -15.11 -9.82
N TYR A 231 -2.10 -14.05 -9.73
CA TYR A 231 -2.11 -13.13 -8.58
C TYR A 231 -3.50 -12.46 -8.40
N LEU A 232 -4.07 -11.93 -9.49
CA LEU A 232 -5.38 -11.27 -9.42
C LEU A 232 -6.49 -12.26 -9.04
N TYR A 233 -6.44 -13.49 -9.55
CA TYR A 233 -7.36 -14.56 -9.14
C TYR A 233 -7.20 -14.93 -7.66
N TYR A 234 -5.96 -15.04 -7.19
CA TYR A 234 -5.68 -15.30 -5.77
C TYR A 234 -6.24 -14.20 -4.87
N THR A 235 -6.01 -12.94 -5.24
CA THR A 235 -6.43 -11.77 -4.45
C THR A 235 -7.96 -11.61 -4.43
N PHE A 236 -8.61 -11.66 -5.59
CA PHE A 236 -10.05 -11.39 -5.70
C PHE A 236 -10.92 -12.65 -5.61
N GLY A 237 -10.42 -13.80 -6.04
CA GLY A 237 -11.15 -15.06 -6.00
C GLY A 237 -10.97 -15.83 -4.69
N ILE A 238 -9.73 -15.95 -4.17
CA ILE A 238 -9.43 -16.73 -2.97
C ILE A 238 -9.49 -15.87 -1.70
N LEU A 239 -8.85 -14.71 -1.69
CA LEU A 239 -8.88 -13.80 -0.54
C LEU A 239 -10.16 -12.94 -0.48
N HIS A 240 -11.03 -13.01 -1.51
CA HIS A 240 -12.31 -12.30 -1.58
C HIS A 240 -12.21 -10.80 -1.38
N PHE A 241 -11.16 -10.15 -1.91
CA PHE A 241 -11.09 -8.70 -1.88
C PHE A 241 -12.25 -8.09 -2.67
N PRO A 242 -12.83 -6.96 -2.21
CA PRO A 242 -13.96 -6.33 -2.89
C PRO A 242 -13.56 -5.89 -4.30
N HIS A 243 -14.40 -6.24 -5.28
CA HIS A 243 -14.19 -5.92 -6.70
C HIS A 243 -15.51 -5.64 -7.42
N PRO A 244 -16.24 -4.60 -7.03
CA PRO A 244 -17.52 -4.27 -7.68
C PRO A 244 -17.41 -4.00 -9.18
N GLY A 245 -16.22 -3.67 -9.69
CA GLY A 245 -15.94 -3.53 -11.13
C GLY A 245 -15.97 -4.82 -11.94
N GLY A 246 -16.04 -5.97 -11.26
CA GLY A 246 -16.19 -7.29 -11.86
C GLY A 246 -14.92 -7.85 -12.52
N TRP A 247 -14.97 -9.14 -12.88
CA TRP A 247 -13.82 -9.89 -13.42
C TRP A 247 -13.31 -9.35 -14.76
N GLY A 248 -14.21 -8.79 -15.60
CA GLY A 248 -13.80 -8.21 -16.88
C GLY A 248 -12.81 -7.07 -16.70
N SER A 249 -13.04 -6.20 -15.73
CA SER A 249 -12.16 -5.08 -15.40
C SER A 249 -10.82 -5.55 -14.82
N ILE A 250 -10.83 -6.57 -13.97
CA ILE A 250 -9.64 -7.17 -13.37
C ILE A 250 -8.73 -7.77 -14.46
N ILE A 251 -9.30 -8.58 -15.34
CA ILE A 251 -8.56 -9.23 -16.44
C ILE A 251 -8.03 -8.16 -17.42
N GLY A 252 -8.87 -7.21 -17.81
CA GLY A 252 -8.48 -6.11 -18.71
C GLY A 252 -7.32 -5.30 -18.17
N LEU A 253 -7.38 -4.92 -16.88
CA LEU A 253 -6.31 -4.21 -16.21
C LEU A 253 -5.02 -5.05 -16.12
N GLY A 254 -5.12 -6.32 -15.77
CA GLY A 254 -3.97 -7.23 -15.68
C GLY A 254 -3.25 -7.36 -17.02
N VAL A 255 -3.99 -7.60 -18.10
CA VAL A 255 -3.44 -7.72 -19.46
C VAL A 255 -2.76 -6.42 -19.90
N LEU A 256 -3.46 -5.29 -19.75
CA LEU A 256 -2.93 -3.98 -20.13
C LEU A 256 -1.66 -3.64 -19.36
N THR A 257 -1.60 -3.99 -18.09
CA THR A 257 -0.45 -3.73 -17.21
C THR A 257 0.78 -4.55 -17.64
N VAL A 258 0.62 -5.83 -17.94
CA VAL A 258 1.74 -6.67 -18.43
C VAL A 258 2.29 -6.13 -19.74
N LEU A 259 1.42 -5.78 -20.69
CA LEU A 259 1.83 -5.22 -21.97
C LEU A 259 2.53 -3.88 -21.81
N ALA A 260 2.01 -2.99 -20.96
CA ALA A 260 2.62 -1.71 -20.65
C ALA A 260 4.01 -1.87 -20.03
N ALA A 261 4.14 -2.80 -19.09
CA ALA A 261 5.41 -3.07 -18.44
C ALA A 261 6.46 -3.62 -19.41
N GLN A 262 6.09 -4.55 -20.27
CA GLN A 262 7.00 -5.11 -21.26
C GLN A 262 7.37 -4.06 -22.32
N GLY A 263 6.39 -3.30 -22.81
CA GLY A 263 6.65 -2.19 -23.74
C GLY A 263 7.66 -1.19 -23.16
N PHE A 264 7.47 -0.80 -21.91
CA PHE A 264 8.39 0.10 -21.22
C PHE A 264 9.80 -0.50 -21.05
N GLY A 265 9.91 -1.79 -20.70
CA GLY A 265 11.19 -2.48 -20.60
C GLY A 265 11.97 -2.50 -21.93
N VAL A 266 11.28 -2.76 -23.04
CA VAL A 266 11.87 -2.66 -24.40
C VAL A 266 12.26 -1.23 -24.76
N PHE A 267 11.42 -0.26 -24.42
CA PHE A 267 11.69 1.17 -24.64
C PHE A 267 12.97 1.59 -23.91
N MET A 268 13.13 1.22 -22.65
CA MET A 268 14.33 1.53 -21.86
C MET A 268 15.57 0.87 -22.46
N PHE A 269 15.46 -0.38 -22.91
CA PHE A 269 16.57 -1.04 -23.62
C PHE A 269 16.90 -0.35 -24.95
N GLY A 270 15.91 0.12 -25.69
CA GLY A 270 16.12 0.88 -26.93
C GLY A 270 16.79 2.25 -26.71
N LEU A 271 16.51 2.90 -25.58
CA LEU A 271 17.21 4.13 -25.17
C LEU A 271 18.66 3.87 -24.79
N PHE A 272 18.91 2.79 -24.07
CA PHE A 272 20.21 2.39 -23.56
C PHE A 272 20.53 0.95 -24.01
N PRO A 273 21.05 0.75 -25.23
CA PRO A 273 21.26 -0.60 -25.78
C PRO A 273 22.48 -1.31 -25.13
N SER A 274 22.47 -1.37 -23.83
CA SER A 274 23.43 -2.08 -22.99
C SER A 274 22.66 -2.76 -21.88
N MET A 275 22.87 -4.05 -21.69
CA MET A 275 22.18 -4.85 -20.68
C MET A 275 22.29 -4.21 -19.30
N ARG A 276 23.47 -3.78 -18.91
CA ARG A 276 23.77 -3.18 -17.60
C ARG A 276 23.03 -1.87 -17.39
N MET A 277 23.15 -0.96 -18.36
CA MET A 277 22.48 0.36 -18.29
C MET A 277 20.95 0.25 -18.33
N ALA A 278 20.41 -0.56 -19.24
CA ALA A 278 18.97 -0.75 -19.35
C ALA A 278 18.37 -1.33 -18.05
N MET A 279 19.00 -2.36 -17.48
CA MET A 279 18.56 -2.93 -16.20
C MET A 279 18.66 -1.93 -15.04
N SER A 280 19.74 -1.15 -14.97
CA SER A 280 19.88 -0.12 -13.93
C SER A 280 18.79 0.95 -14.05
N MET A 281 18.46 1.42 -15.27
CA MET A 281 17.38 2.37 -15.50
C MET A 281 16.00 1.78 -15.20
N CYS A 282 15.74 0.53 -15.59
CA CYS A 282 14.51 -0.17 -15.25
C CYS A 282 14.36 -0.34 -13.73
N SER A 283 15.43 -0.68 -13.02
CA SER A 283 15.43 -0.81 -11.57
C SER A 283 15.13 0.53 -10.89
N LEU A 284 15.84 1.60 -11.29
CA LEU A 284 15.60 2.95 -10.76
C LEU A 284 14.16 3.40 -10.98
N TRP A 285 13.63 3.20 -12.19
CA TRP A 285 12.27 3.57 -12.53
C TRP A 285 11.23 2.77 -11.76
N GLY A 286 11.46 1.47 -11.60
CA GLY A 286 10.59 0.59 -10.80
C GLY A 286 10.54 0.99 -9.33
N VAL A 287 11.69 1.31 -8.72
CA VAL A 287 11.76 1.77 -7.33
C VAL A 287 11.08 3.13 -7.15
N LEU A 288 11.35 4.09 -8.06
CA LEU A 288 10.68 5.40 -8.01
C LEU A 288 9.17 5.29 -8.23
N SER A 289 8.73 4.34 -9.06
CA SER A 289 7.29 4.09 -9.27
C SER A 289 6.54 3.86 -7.97
N PHE A 290 7.16 3.16 -7.00
CA PHE A 290 6.56 2.89 -5.70
C PHE A 290 6.21 4.19 -4.93
N SER A 291 7.09 5.17 -4.95
CA SER A 291 6.85 6.46 -4.28
C SER A 291 5.86 7.35 -5.05
N MET A 292 5.77 7.18 -6.39
CA MET A 292 4.97 8.01 -7.28
C MET A 292 3.58 7.44 -7.58
N VAL A 293 3.19 6.33 -6.97
CA VAL A 293 1.83 5.76 -7.08
C VAL A 293 0.78 6.66 -6.42
N GLY A 294 1.12 7.27 -5.30
CA GLY A 294 0.21 8.13 -4.54
C GLY A 294 -0.34 7.52 -3.26
N THR A 295 0.01 6.28 -2.95
CA THR A 295 -0.41 5.58 -1.72
C THR A 295 0.42 6.00 -0.51
N ALA A 296 1.73 6.14 -0.65
CA ALA A 296 2.61 6.58 0.43
C ALA A 296 2.42 8.08 0.74
N PHE A 297 2.26 8.90 -0.30
CA PHE A 297 1.97 10.33 -0.19
C PHE A 297 0.97 10.72 -1.28
N PRO A 298 -0.18 11.34 -0.93
CA PRO A 298 -1.21 11.73 -1.89
C PRO A 298 -0.65 12.68 -2.96
N ILE A 299 -0.81 12.31 -4.23
CA ILE A 299 -0.22 13.08 -5.34
C ILE A 299 -0.78 14.50 -5.43
N LEU A 300 -2.07 14.69 -5.12
CA LEU A 300 -2.69 16.02 -5.11
C LEU A 300 -2.07 16.97 -4.07
N ALA A 301 -1.37 16.43 -3.07
CA ALA A 301 -0.64 17.19 -2.07
C ALA A 301 0.84 17.41 -2.43
N MET A 302 1.31 16.84 -3.54
CA MET A 302 2.68 17.05 -4.03
C MET A 302 2.79 18.38 -4.80
N ASP A 303 4.03 18.84 -4.96
CA ASP A 303 4.35 19.95 -5.85
C ASP A 303 3.89 19.64 -7.30
N PRO A 304 3.39 20.63 -8.08
CA PRO A 304 2.93 20.42 -9.46
C PRO A 304 3.96 19.77 -10.38
N ALA A 305 5.25 20.03 -10.18
CA ALA A 305 6.31 19.37 -10.95
C ALA A 305 6.36 17.86 -10.67
N LEU A 306 6.22 17.44 -9.40
CA LEU A 306 6.17 16.04 -9.02
C LEU A 306 4.87 15.37 -9.48
N GLN A 307 3.74 16.08 -9.47
CA GLN A 307 2.48 15.59 -10.03
C GLN A 307 2.63 15.26 -11.52
N SER A 308 3.31 16.12 -12.28
CA SER A 308 3.60 15.91 -13.70
C SER A 308 4.56 14.73 -13.91
N LEU A 309 5.61 14.66 -13.11
CA LEU A 309 6.56 13.54 -13.14
C LEU A 309 5.88 12.20 -12.85
N ALA A 310 4.94 12.17 -11.90
CA ALA A 310 4.21 10.96 -11.54
C ALA A 310 3.45 10.33 -12.72
N GLN A 311 3.04 11.13 -13.74
CA GLN A 311 2.40 10.61 -14.94
C GLN A 311 3.34 9.76 -15.82
N MET A 312 4.65 9.83 -15.61
CA MET A 312 5.63 9.04 -16.36
C MET A 312 5.82 7.62 -15.83
N PHE A 313 5.08 7.24 -14.79
CA PHE A 313 5.19 5.92 -14.16
C PHE A 313 3.99 5.03 -14.49
N PRO A 314 4.16 3.89 -15.17
CA PRO A 314 3.06 2.99 -15.52
C PRO A 314 2.26 2.51 -14.31
N MET A 315 2.93 2.30 -13.17
CA MET A 315 2.29 1.82 -11.96
C MET A 315 1.24 2.79 -11.41
N ARG A 316 1.44 4.10 -11.57
CA ARG A 316 0.45 5.08 -11.17
C ARG A 316 -0.87 4.90 -11.93
N HIS A 317 -0.80 4.72 -13.25
CA HIS A 317 -1.99 4.53 -14.09
C HIS A 317 -2.70 3.21 -13.76
N PHE A 318 -1.92 2.15 -13.50
CA PHE A 318 -2.48 0.89 -12.99
C PHE A 318 -3.29 1.13 -11.72
N PHE A 319 -2.71 1.84 -10.75
CA PHE A 319 -3.32 2.04 -9.45
C PHE A 319 -4.59 2.90 -9.51
N ILE A 320 -4.59 3.96 -10.32
CA ILE A 320 -5.79 4.79 -10.53
C ILE A 320 -6.92 3.96 -11.17
N ILE A 321 -6.62 3.15 -12.19
CA ILE A 321 -7.63 2.29 -12.81
C ILE A 321 -8.11 1.25 -11.81
N TYR A 322 -7.21 0.65 -11.04
CA TYR A 322 -7.55 -0.29 -9.99
C TYR A 322 -8.52 0.34 -8.98
N GLU A 323 -8.19 1.52 -8.44
CA GLU A 323 -8.96 2.20 -7.41
C GLU A 323 -10.34 2.62 -7.91
N ILE A 324 -10.43 3.20 -9.11
CA ILE A 324 -11.69 3.74 -9.66
C ILE A 324 -12.56 2.65 -10.27
N VAL A 325 -11.98 1.76 -11.08
CA VAL A 325 -12.78 0.78 -11.85
C VAL A 325 -12.95 -0.54 -11.10
N VAL A 326 -11.85 -1.14 -10.62
CA VAL A 326 -11.93 -2.47 -9.99
C VAL A 326 -12.56 -2.36 -8.61
N PHE A 327 -12.06 -1.43 -7.80
CA PHE A 327 -12.44 -1.26 -6.41
C PHE A 327 -13.65 -0.34 -6.22
N GLY A 328 -13.78 0.72 -7.03
CA GLY A 328 -14.92 1.65 -7.01
C GLY A 328 -16.11 1.21 -7.83
N GLY A 329 -15.93 0.31 -8.81
CA GLY A 329 -17.00 -0.15 -9.71
C GLY A 329 -17.40 0.87 -10.77
N ASN A 330 -16.61 1.92 -10.98
CA ASN A 330 -16.90 2.95 -11.97
C ASN A 330 -16.56 2.46 -13.41
N PRO A 331 -17.16 3.05 -14.45
CA PRO A 331 -16.91 2.66 -15.82
C PRO A 331 -15.50 3.05 -16.29
N TRP A 332 -14.96 2.33 -17.27
CA TRP A 332 -13.65 2.61 -17.88
C TRP A 332 -13.54 4.00 -18.53
N THR A 333 -14.65 4.61 -18.86
CA THR A 333 -14.71 5.98 -19.40
C THR A 333 -14.10 7.00 -18.46
N ASP A 334 -14.26 6.81 -17.14
CA ASP A 334 -13.77 7.75 -16.13
C ASP A 334 -12.23 7.74 -16.00
N VAL A 335 -11.61 6.67 -16.46
CA VAL A 335 -10.15 6.46 -16.44
C VAL A 335 -9.55 6.35 -17.83
N ALA A 336 -10.26 6.81 -18.87
CA ALA A 336 -9.84 6.67 -20.25
C ALA A 336 -8.42 7.21 -20.51
N LEU A 337 -8.04 8.33 -19.89
CA LEU A 337 -6.69 8.89 -20.00
C LEU A 337 -5.62 7.98 -19.39
N ASN A 338 -5.92 7.33 -18.26
CA ASN A 338 -4.99 6.39 -17.63
C ASN A 338 -4.86 5.10 -18.45
N ALA A 339 -5.95 4.60 -19.00
CA ALA A 339 -5.94 3.46 -19.93
C ALA A 339 -5.16 3.78 -21.21
N ALA A 340 -5.35 4.97 -21.77
CA ALA A 340 -4.59 5.46 -22.90
C ALA A 340 -3.09 5.59 -22.57
N ALA A 341 -2.74 6.06 -21.37
CA ALA A 341 -1.36 6.13 -20.92
C ALA A 341 -0.72 4.73 -20.82
N LEU A 342 -1.38 3.74 -20.22
CA LEU A 342 -0.87 2.37 -20.20
C LEU A 342 -0.72 1.79 -21.62
N THR A 343 -1.66 2.08 -22.52
CA THR A 343 -1.56 1.67 -23.93
C THR A 343 -0.37 2.35 -24.62
N LEU A 344 -0.10 3.63 -24.33
CA LEU A 344 1.07 4.35 -24.81
C LEU A 344 2.37 3.68 -24.31
N PHE A 345 2.43 3.28 -23.04
CA PHE A 345 3.58 2.53 -22.52
C PHE A 345 3.75 1.18 -23.22
N ALA A 346 2.66 0.47 -23.51
CA ALA A 346 2.72 -0.79 -24.27
C ALA A 346 3.26 -0.57 -25.70
N CYS A 347 2.88 0.54 -26.33
CA CYS A 347 3.33 0.92 -27.68
C CYS A 347 4.67 1.66 -27.70
N SER A 348 5.25 1.99 -26.57
CA SER A 348 6.47 2.80 -26.46
C SER A 348 7.69 2.25 -27.23
N PRO A 349 7.86 0.91 -27.47
CA PRO A 349 8.94 0.41 -28.34
C PRO A 349 8.98 1.03 -29.74
N VAL A 350 7.83 1.48 -30.26
CA VAL A 350 7.74 2.10 -31.59
C VAL A 350 8.61 3.34 -31.67
N PHE A 351 8.72 4.13 -30.60
CA PHE A 351 9.54 5.35 -30.59
C PHE A 351 11.05 5.09 -30.66
N VAL A 352 11.49 3.90 -30.29
CA VAL A 352 12.91 3.53 -30.27
C VAL A 352 13.25 2.44 -31.30
N ILE A 353 12.31 2.05 -32.15
CA ILE A 353 12.44 0.90 -33.05
C ILE A 353 13.63 1.00 -34.02
N MET A 354 13.88 2.21 -34.54
CA MET A 354 15.02 2.46 -35.45
C MET A 354 16.36 2.30 -34.71
N ARG A 355 16.46 2.89 -33.53
CA ARG A 355 17.65 2.79 -32.69
C ARG A 355 17.91 1.36 -32.25
N LEU A 356 16.84 0.65 -31.86
CA LEU A 356 16.91 -0.73 -31.46
C LEU A 356 17.30 -1.65 -32.64
N SER A 357 16.74 -1.41 -33.82
CA SER A 357 17.12 -2.14 -35.05
C SER A 357 18.60 -1.96 -35.37
N LYS A 358 19.12 -0.73 -35.25
CA LYS A 358 20.55 -0.45 -35.45
C LYS A 358 21.38 -1.18 -34.41
N ALA A 359 20.99 -1.12 -33.13
CA ALA A 359 21.70 -1.82 -32.05
C ALA A 359 21.76 -3.34 -32.26
N LEU A 360 20.65 -3.96 -32.66
CA LEU A 360 20.59 -5.42 -32.91
C LEU A 360 21.41 -5.87 -34.12
N ARG A 361 21.69 -4.99 -35.09
CA ARG A 361 22.46 -5.32 -36.30
C ARG A 361 23.95 -5.02 -36.19
N GLU A 362 24.30 -3.90 -35.57
CA GLU A 362 25.63 -3.26 -35.69
C GLU A 362 26.38 -3.23 -34.34
N TYR A 363 25.67 -3.41 -33.23
CA TYR A 363 26.29 -3.23 -31.91
C TYR A 363 27.24 -4.38 -31.57
N VAL A 364 28.46 -4.02 -31.20
CA VAL A 364 29.44 -4.92 -30.61
C VAL A 364 29.44 -4.65 -29.11
N TYR A 365 29.13 -5.68 -28.31
CA TYR A 365 29.12 -5.55 -26.86
C TYR A 365 30.57 -5.41 -26.35
N LEU A 366 30.89 -4.25 -25.80
CA LEU A 366 32.13 -4.02 -25.07
C LEU A 366 31.90 -4.40 -23.62
N GLU A 367 32.72 -5.34 -23.08
CA GLU A 367 32.63 -5.82 -21.70
C GLU A 367 32.88 -4.75 -20.63
#